data_ffef6bbbb817ffac666554e44f81f957
#
_entry.id   ffef6bbbb817ffac666554e44f81f957
#
_cell.length_a   1.000
_cell.length_b   1.000
_cell.length_c   1.000
_cell.angle_alpha   90.00
_cell.angle_beta   90.00
_cell.angle_gamma   90.00
#
_symmetry.space_group_name_H-M   'P 1'
#
loop_
_entity.id
_entity.type
_entity.pdbx_description
1 polymer ?
#
loop_
_entity_poly.entity_id
_entity_poly.type
_entity_poly.pdbx_seq_one_letter_code
_entity_poly.pdbx_strand_id
1 'polypeptide(L)'
;MTGDPGAVVYEVTLEVEAAIADAYRAWLRAHVAQMLALPGFVSARSFSVREPVADGHVAFCVHYVLRDDDALDAYLREHAPQMRADGVARFGTRFRASRRVLRPLD
;
A
#
# COMPACT_ATOMS: atom_id res chain seq x y z
N MET A 1 15.56 -15.15 15.80
CA MET A 1 14.54 -15.07 14.76
C MET A 1 13.95 -13.68 14.73
N THR A 2 13.76 -13.16 13.59
CA THR A 2 13.20 -11.85 13.41
C THR A 2 11.80 -11.99 12.82
N GLY A 3 10.87 -11.22 13.34
CA GLY A 3 9.49 -11.20 12.88
C GLY A 3 8.66 -12.36 13.39
N ASP A 4 7.38 -12.21 13.23
CA ASP A 4 6.38 -13.20 13.60
C ASP A 4 6.29 -14.23 12.46
N PRO A 5 6.39 -15.55 12.76
CA PRO A 5 6.28 -16.58 11.71
C PRO A 5 4.94 -16.54 10.95
N GLY A 6 3.90 -15.94 11.55
CA GLY A 6 2.61 -15.80 10.88
C GLY A 6 2.47 -14.51 10.07
N ALA A 7 3.43 -13.59 10.15
CA ALA A 7 3.32 -12.29 9.51
C ALA A 7 3.27 -12.41 7.99
N VAL A 8 2.50 -11.51 7.37
CA VAL A 8 2.41 -11.37 5.91
C VAL A 8 2.70 -9.94 5.52
N VAL A 9 3.17 -9.75 4.30
CA VAL A 9 3.40 -8.42 3.74
C VAL A 9 2.38 -8.18 2.63
N TYR A 10 1.62 -7.11 2.78
CA TYR A 10 0.70 -6.63 1.76
C TYR A 10 1.43 -5.53 0.98
N GLU A 11 1.84 -5.85 -0.24
CA GLU A 11 2.58 -4.92 -1.08
C GLU A 11 1.63 -4.20 -2.01
N VAL A 12 1.66 -2.88 -1.97
CA VAL A 12 0.86 -2.03 -2.86
C VAL A 12 1.80 -1.19 -3.70
N THR A 13 1.73 -1.34 -5.03
CA THR A 13 2.48 -0.52 -5.97
C THR A 13 1.54 0.46 -6.65
N LEU A 14 1.93 1.71 -6.68
CA LEU A 14 1.12 2.82 -7.15
C LEU A 14 1.88 3.53 -8.27
N GLU A 15 1.37 3.39 -9.50
CA GLU A 15 1.91 4.08 -10.66
C GLU A 15 1.08 5.33 -10.90
N VAL A 16 1.71 6.49 -10.81
CA VAL A 16 1.04 7.78 -10.70
C VAL A 16 1.50 8.69 -11.82
N GLU A 17 0.57 9.39 -12.47
CA GLU A 17 0.94 10.40 -13.47
C GLU A 17 1.86 11.44 -12.86
N ALA A 18 2.95 11.76 -13.56
CA ALA A 18 3.99 12.65 -13.03
C ALA A 18 3.44 14.00 -12.57
N ALA A 19 2.43 14.50 -13.28
CA ALA A 19 1.84 15.80 -12.97
C ALA A 19 1.20 15.88 -11.58
N ILE A 20 0.74 14.75 -11.03
CA ILE A 20 0.11 14.73 -9.71
C ILE A 20 0.98 14.06 -8.65
N ALA A 21 2.23 13.72 -8.97
CA ALA A 21 3.07 12.89 -8.09
C ALA A 21 3.28 13.52 -6.72
N ASP A 22 3.53 14.83 -6.65
CA ASP A 22 3.77 15.50 -5.37
C ASP A 22 2.51 15.50 -4.50
N ALA A 23 1.36 15.81 -5.09
CA ALA A 23 0.08 15.78 -4.37
C ALA A 23 -0.26 14.36 -3.91
N TYR A 24 0.00 13.37 -4.76
CA TYR A 24 -0.24 11.97 -4.43
C TYR A 24 0.65 11.52 -3.28
N ARG A 25 1.93 11.87 -3.32
CA ARG A 25 2.87 11.50 -2.26
C ARG A 25 2.44 12.07 -0.90
N ALA A 26 2.00 13.31 -0.88
CA ALA A 26 1.50 13.93 0.35
C ALA A 26 0.25 13.23 0.88
N TRP A 27 -0.69 12.91 0.00
CA TRP A 27 -1.88 12.16 0.34
C TRP A 27 -1.53 10.75 0.84
N LEU A 28 -0.60 10.08 0.15
CA LEU A 28 -0.19 8.72 0.50
C LEU A 28 0.38 8.64 1.91
N ARG A 29 1.16 9.64 2.32
CA ARG A 29 1.71 9.68 3.67
C ARG A 29 0.61 9.62 4.74
N ALA A 30 -0.44 10.43 4.57
CA ALA A 30 -1.58 10.42 5.48
C ALA A 30 -2.36 9.12 5.39
N HIS A 31 -2.50 8.58 4.18
CA HIS A 31 -3.20 7.31 3.94
C HIS A 31 -2.49 6.14 4.64
N VAL A 32 -1.17 6.08 4.55
CA VAL A 32 -0.38 5.04 5.24
C VAL A 32 -0.60 5.11 6.75
N ALA A 33 -0.64 6.32 7.32
CA ALA A 33 -0.91 6.48 8.75
C ALA A 33 -2.30 5.96 9.12
N GLN A 34 -3.31 6.20 8.28
CA GLN A 34 -4.66 5.67 8.49
C GLN A 34 -4.68 4.14 8.40
N MET A 35 -3.96 3.56 7.45
CA MET A 35 -3.86 2.10 7.32
C MET A 35 -3.25 1.48 8.57
N LEU A 36 -2.20 2.10 9.11
CA LEU A 36 -1.53 1.58 10.31
C LEU A 36 -2.41 1.58 11.55
N ALA A 37 -3.47 2.39 11.56
CA ALA A 37 -4.43 2.41 12.67
C ALA A 37 -5.46 1.29 12.59
N LEU A 38 -5.52 0.55 11.49
CA LEU A 38 -6.48 -0.54 11.33
C LEU A 38 -6.04 -1.81 12.07
N PRO A 39 -7.00 -2.64 12.51
CA PRO A 39 -6.66 -3.86 13.24
C PRO A 39 -5.73 -4.78 12.44
N GLY A 40 -4.75 -5.34 13.12
CA GLY A 40 -3.85 -6.32 12.54
C GLY A 40 -2.65 -5.75 11.78
N PHE A 41 -2.62 -4.45 11.52
CA PHE A 41 -1.46 -3.80 10.89
C PHE A 41 -0.37 -3.58 11.94
N VAL A 42 0.85 -3.98 11.60
CA VAL A 42 2.01 -3.92 12.51
C VAL A 42 2.93 -2.78 12.13
N SER A 43 3.27 -2.65 10.87
CA SER A 43 4.19 -1.63 10.39
C SER A 43 3.99 -1.38 8.90
N ALA A 44 4.61 -0.31 8.41
CA ALA A 44 4.61 0.00 6.99
C ALA A 44 5.94 0.63 6.60
N ARG A 45 6.37 0.37 5.38
CA ARG A 45 7.54 1.00 4.80
C ARG A 45 7.22 1.41 3.38
N SER A 46 7.52 2.66 3.05
CA SER A 46 7.25 3.22 1.72
C SER A 46 8.55 3.38 0.94
N PHE A 47 8.45 3.17 -0.37
CA PHE A 47 9.59 3.24 -1.29
C PHE A 47 9.21 4.08 -2.50
N SER A 48 10.19 4.78 -3.04
CA SER A 48 10.13 5.28 -4.40
C SER A 48 10.64 4.16 -5.30
N VAL A 49 9.89 3.82 -6.34
CA VAL A 49 10.32 2.77 -7.28
C VAL A 49 11.22 3.41 -8.33
N ARG A 50 12.45 2.97 -8.38
CA ARG A 50 13.41 3.46 -9.38
C ARG A 50 13.09 2.88 -10.75
N GLU A 51 12.81 1.58 -10.81
CA GLU A 51 12.51 0.85 -12.04
C GLU A 51 11.87 -0.50 -11.74
N PRO A 52 10.97 -1.01 -12.58
CA PRO A 52 10.46 -0.36 -13.80
C PRO A 52 9.41 0.70 -13.47
N VAL A 53 9.35 1.75 -14.28
CA VAL A 53 8.33 2.79 -14.19
C VAL A 53 7.95 3.18 -15.62
N ALA A 54 6.66 3.31 -15.89
CA ALA A 54 6.17 3.71 -17.20
C ALA A 54 6.53 5.17 -17.50
N ASP A 55 6.70 5.48 -18.78
CA ASP A 55 6.99 6.85 -19.22
C ASP A 55 5.89 7.80 -18.74
N GLY A 56 6.30 8.98 -18.28
CA GLY A 56 5.36 10.00 -17.81
C GLY A 56 4.77 9.71 -16.45
N HIS A 57 5.28 8.70 -15.75
CA HIS A 57 4.78 8.27 -14.44
C HIS A 57 5.88 8.26 -13.39
N VAL A 58 5.45 8.30 -12.15
CA VAL A 58 6.27 8.06 -10.96
C VAL A 58 5.63 6.89 -10.24
N ALA A 59 6.41 6.03 -9.62
CA ALA A 59 5.85 4.90 -8.89
C ALA A 59 6.30 4.90 -7.44
N PHE A 60 5.35 4.57 -6.57
CA PHE A 60 5.58 4.36 -5.14
C PHE A 60 5.20 2.92 -4.80
N CYS A 61 5.84 2.38 -3.79
CA CYS A 61 5.54 1.05 -3.30
C CYS A 61 5.46 1.09 -1.77
N VAL A 62 4.43 0.50 -1.20
CA VAL A 62 4.28 0.40 0.25
C VAL A 62 4.21 -1.06 0.64
N HIS A 63 5.02 -1.45 1.62
CA HIS A 63 4.96 -2.75 2.28
C HIS A 63 4.27 -2.57 3.62
N TYR A 64 3.07 -3.11 3.75
CA TYR A 64 2.36 -3.19 5.02
C TYR A 64 2.59 -4.57 5.62
N VAL A 65 3.07 -4.61 6.84
CA VAL A 65 3.19 -5.87 7.58
C VAL A 65 1.94 -6.05 8.42
N LEU A 66 1.26 -7.19 8.23
CA LEU A 66 0.11 -7.57 9.05
C LEU A 66 0.49 -8.77 9.91
N ARG A 67 -0.21 -8.91 11.04
CA ARG A 67 0.10 -9.91 12.06
C ARG A 67 0.03 -11.34 11.50
N ASP A 68 -0.97 -11.62 10.66
CA ASP A 68 -1.21 -12.97 10.12
C ASP A 68 -2.18 -12.91 8.93
N ASP A 69 -2.45 -14.07 8.33
CA ASP A 69 -3.38 -14.16 7.20
C ASP A 69 -4.80 -13.74 7.59
N ASP A 70 -5.24 -14.08 8.80
CA ASP A 70 -6.60 -13.71 9.23
C ASP A 70 -6.78 -12.21 9.32
N ALA A 71 -5.75 -11.51 9.79
CA ALA A 71 -5.77 -10.04 9.83
C ALA A 71 -5.86 -9.44 8.43
N LEU A 72 -5.12 -9.99 7.47
CA LEU A 72 -5.19 -9.54 6.08
C LEU A 72 -6.58 -9.81 5.49
N ASP A 73 -7.12 -11.00 5.69
CA ASP A 73 -8.44 -11.35 5.17
C ASP A 73 -9.52 -10.45 5.74
N ALA A 74 -9.45 -10.13 7.03
CA ALA A 74 -10.38 -9.21 7.68
C ALA A 74 -10.25 -7.79 7.08
N TYR A 75 -9.04 -7.31 6.87
CA TYR A 75 -8.81 -6.02 6.22
C TYR A 75 -9.44 -5.98 4.83
N LEU A 76 -9.17 -6.99 4.00
CA LEU A 76 -9.67 -7.03 2.63
C LEU A 76 -11.19 -7.04 2.58
N ARG A 77 -11.84 -7.69 3.54
CA ARG A 77 -13.29 -7.78 3.62
C ARG A 77 -13.93 -6.53 4.21
N GLU A 78 -13.34 -5.97 5.25
CA GLU A 78 -14.00 -4.96 6.08
C GLU A 78 -13.56 -3.53 5.79
N HIS A 79 -12.33 -3.33 5.32
CA HIS A 79 -11.75 -1.98 5.20
C HIS A 79 -11.25 -1.63 3.81
N ALA A 80 -10.75 -2.59 3.04
CA ALA A 80 -10.12 -2.30 1.76
C ALA A 80 -11.02 -1.53 0.79
N PRO A 81 -12.32 -1.85 0.66
CA PRO A 81 -13.17 -1.10 -0.26
C PRO A 81 -13.17 0.40 0.02
N GLN A 82 -13.31 0.80 1.29
CA GLN A 82 -13.31 2.21 1.66
C GLN A 82 -11.94 2.85 1.47
N MET A 83 -10.89 2.17 1.87
CA MET A 83 -9.52 2.70 1.75
C MET A 83 -9.13 2.92 0.29
N ARG A 84 -9.55 2.02 -0.60
CA ARG A 84 -9.33 2.16 -2.06
C ARG A 84 -10.17 3.28 -2.65
N ALA A 85 -11.42 3.41 -2.21
CA ALA A 85 -12.33 4.46 -2.67
C ALA A 85 -11.80 5.86 -2.36
N ASP A 86 -11.11 6.04 -1.25
CA ASP A 86 -10.55 7.33 -0.87
C ASP A 86 -9.54 7.84 -1.90
N GLY A 87 -8.67 6.97 -2.42
CA GLY A 87 -7.71 7.34 -3.45
C GLY A 87 -8.39 7.69 -4.77
N VAL A 88 -9.36 6.89 -5.17
CA VAL A 88 -10.13 7.13 -6.41
C VAL A 88 -10.92 8.44 -6.31
N ALA A 89 -11.51 8.72 -5.16
CA ALA A 89 -12.23 9.98 -4.97
C ALA A 89 -11.32 11.20 -5.12
N ARG A 90 -10.07 11.08 -4.70
CA ARG A 90 -9.11 12.18 -4.73
C ARG A 90 -8.46 12.34 -6.10
N PHE A 91 -8.09 11.24 -6.76
CA PHE A 91 -7.24 11.28 -7.96
C PHE A 91 -7.86 10.64 -9.21
N GLY A 92 -9.02 10.01 -9.08
CA GLY A 92 -9.71 9.40 -10.21
C GLY A 92 -8.88 8.30 -10.87
N THR A 93 -8.74 8.38 -12.18
CA THR A 93 -8.01 7.41 -12.99
C THR A 93 -6.54 7.80 -13.24
N ARG A 94 -6.04 8.81 -12.56
CA ARG A 94 -4.69 9.35 -12.76
C ARG A 94 -3.61 8.53 -12.07
N PHE A 95 -3.98 7.43 -11.46
CA PHE A 95 -3.04 6.47 -10.89
C PHE A 95 -3.57 5.05 -11.09
N ARG A 96 -2.67 4.08 -10.98
CA ARG A 96 -3.01 2.67 -11.07
C ARG A 96 -2.36 1.95 -9.89
N ALA A 97 -3.14 1.10 -9.22
CA ALA A 97 -2.65 0.32 -8.10
C ALA A 97 -2.57 -1.16 -8.46
N SER A 98 -1.51 -1.81 -8.05
CA SER A 98 -1.37 -3.26 -8.11
C SER A 98 -0.93 -3.79 -6.75
N ARG A 99 -1.30 -5.03 -6.44
CA ARG A 99 -1.12 -5.57 -5.09
C ARG A 99 -0.60 -6.99 -5.15
N ARG A 100 0.28 -7.31 -4.21
CA ARG A 100 0.75 -8.68 -3.99
C ARG A 100 0.74 -8.97 -2.50
N VAL A 101 0.57 -10.24 -2.17
CA VAL A 101 0.72 -10.71 -0.78
C VAL A 101 1.99 -11.54 -0.73
N LEU A 102 2.89 -11.19 0.17
CA LEU A 102 4.19 -11.82 0.29
C LEU A 102 4.31 -12.49 1.66
N ARG A 103 4.97 -13.65 1.69
CA ARG A 103 5.32 -14.30 2.95
C ARG A 103 6.82 -14.21 3.15
N PRO A 104 7.29 -13.77 4.32
CA PRO A 104 8.72 -13.80 4.58
C PRO A 104 9.24 -15.24 4.47
N LEU A 105 10.41 -15.38 3.87
CA LEU A 105 11.15 -16.63 3.90
C LEU A 105 12.20 -16.52 4.98
N ASP A 106 12.13 -17.38 5.95
CA ASP A 106 13.15 -17.45 7.02
C ASP A 106 13.70 -16.10 7.45
#